data_fa8ae021f94cdfbeacbcda77fda4c901
#
_entry.id   fa8ae021f94cdfbeacbcda77fda4c901
#
_cell.length_a   1.000
_cell.length_b   1.000
_cell.length_c   1.000
_cell.angle_alpha   90.00
_cell.angle_beta   90.00
_cell.angle_gamma   90.00
#
_symmetry.space_group_name_H-M   'P 1'
#
loop_
_entity.id
_entity.type
_entity.pdbx_description
1 polymer ?
#
loop_
_entity_poly.entity_id
_entity_poly.type
_entity_poly.pdbx_seq_one_letter_code
_entity_poly.pdbx_strand_id
1 'polypeptide(L)'
;MKKITMKDVRKQDYYYAEAIKTLQTNVNFAGKDVKAILITSCYPNEGKSDIAFSLAREIASSGKRVLLLDADLRKSSYVGRYQVQAKVSGLSQFLSGQIGVGDLMYATNFENLDMIFAGPSVPNPTALLGEGLFGTLLKKLREYYDYIFIDTPPVGSLIDAAIVAQKCDGAIFVVESEAVSYKVAKKAVDQIEKSGCRILGGVLNKVDMKKDKYYSHYKDRYHTYYEKIENRQEDRE
;
A
#
# COMPACT_ATOMS: atom_id res chain seq x y z
N MET A 1 8.38 -11.53 -18.03
CA MET A 1 7.55 -10.49 -17.42
C MET A 1 7.55 -9.26 -18.32
N LYS A 2 6.40 -8.66 -18.59
CA LYS A 2 6.28 -7.45 -19.41
C LYS A 2 6.80 -6.23 -18.63
N LYS A 3 7.44 -5.27 -19.32
CA LYS A 3 7.92 -4.02 -18.69
C LYS A 3 6.91 -2.90 -18.88
N ILE A 4 6.72 -2.09 -17.86
CA ILE A 4 5.87 -0.88 -17.90
C ILE A 4 6.61 0.30 -17.28
N THR A 5 6.19 1.49 -17.69
CA THR A 5 6.65 2.74 -17.07
C THR A 5 5.49 3.36 -16.29
N MET A 6 5.74 3.70 -15.05
CA MET A 6 4.85 4.41 -14.15
C MET A 6 5.45 5.76 -13.80
N LYS A 7 4.65 6.82 -13.83
CA LYS A 7 5.09 8.17 -13.46
C LYS A 7 4.49 8.56 -12.13
N ASP A 8 5.32 8.74 -11.12
CA ASP A 8 4.88 9.36 -9.87
C ASP A 8 4.94 10.88 -10.01
N VAL A 9 3.81 11.50 -10.30
CA VAL A 9 3.70 12.95 -10.49
C VAL A 9 3.46 13.73 -9.20
N ARG A 10 3.38 13.04 -8.05
CA ARG A 10 3.14 13.67 -6.77
C ARG A 10 4.39 14.43 -6.33
N LYS A 11 4.19 15.65 -5.86
CA LYS A 11 5.23 16.36 -5.10
C LYS A 11 5.27 15.72 -3.71
N GLN A 12 6.29 14.91 -3.48
CA GLN A 12 6.58 14.42 -2.13
C GLN A 12 7.36 15.52 -1.41
N ASP A 13 6.80 15.99 -0.30
CA ASP A 13 7.56 16.84 0.61
C ASP A 13 8.45 15.98 1.53
N TYR A 14 9.38 16.63 2.18
CA TYR A 14 10.32 15.98 3.09
C TYR A 14 9.61 15.18 4.21
N TYR A 15 8.57 15.75 4.80
CA TYR A 15 7.85 15.12 5.92
C TYR A 15 7.13 13.84 5.49
N TYR A 16 6.54 13.85 4.30
CA TYR A 16 5.92 12.65 3.74
C TYR A 16 6.96 11.55 3.49
N ALA A 17 8.12 11.91 2.93
CA ALA A 17 9.20 10.95 2.69
C ALA A 17 9.69 10.31 3.99
N GLU A 18 9.93 11.11 5.04
CA GLU A 18 10.36 10.60 6.36
C GLU A 18 9.28 9.76 7.05
N ALA A 19 8.00 10.11 6.90
CA ALA A 19 6.90 9.30 7.41
C ALA A 19 6.84 7.91 6.72
N ILE A 20 7.09 7.85 5.42
CA ILE A 20 7.16 6.57 4.67
C ILE A 20 8.37 5.73 5.11
N LYS A 21 9.55 6.32 5.36
CA LYS A 21 10.71 5.61 5.93
C LYS A 21 10.44 5.07 7.33
N THR A 22 9.75 5.86 8.15
CA THR A 22 9.31 5.41 9.48
C THR A 22 8.36 4.23 9.37
N LEU A 23 7.39 4.29 8.43
CA LEU A 23 6.46 3.20 8.17
C LEU A 23 7.18 1.94 7.66
N GLN A 24 8.17 2.09 6.77
CA GLN A 24 9.05 1.00 6.34
C GLN A 24 9.74 0.32 7.52
N THR A 25 10.32 1.11 8.44
CA THR A 25 10.99 0.61 9.63
C THR A 25 10.04 -0.18 10.51
N ASN A 26 8.81 0.31 10.72
CA ASN A 26 7.77 -0.37 11.49
C ASN A 26 7.34 -1.70 10.82
N VAL A 27 7.24 -1.73 9.49
CA VAL A 27 6.96 -2.97 8.74
C VAL A 27 8.09 -3.99 8.92
N ASN A 28 9.34 -3.56 8.90
CA ASN A 28 10.49 -4.46 9.14
C ASN A 28 10.45 -5.08 10.56
N PHE A 29 9.92 -4.37 11.55
CA PHE A 29 9.74 -4.87 12.92
C PHE A 29 8.53 -5.80 13.08
N ALA A 30 7.62 -5.86 12.12
CA ALA A 30 6.42 -6.71 12.21
C ALA A 30 6.74 -8.22 12.22
N GLY A 31 7.94 -8.60 11.81
CA GLY A 31 8.45 -9.98 11.83
C GLY A 31 8.88 -10.50 10.46
N LYS A 32 9.85 -11.41 10.43
CA LYS A 32 10.43 -11.97 9.19
C LYS A 32 9.44 -12.79 8.37
N ASP A 33 8.40 -13.32 9.01
CA ASP A 33 7.39 -14.16 8.36
C ASP A 33 6.23 -13.34 7.77
N VAL A 34 6.24 -12.02 7.98
CA VAL A 34 5.23 -11.09 7.45
C VAL A 34 5.61 -10.69 6.04
N LYS A 35 5.00 -11.34 5.06
CA LYS A 35 5.26 -11.08 3.63
C LYS A 35 4.07 -10.45 2.92
N ALA A 36 2.86 -11.01 3.06
CA ALA A 36 1.65 -10.49 2.43
C ALA A 36 0.92 -9.55 3.38
N ILE A 37 0.93 -8.27 3.06
CA ILE A 37 0.40 -7.19 3.89
C ILE A 37 -0.77 -6.54 3.16
N LEU A 38 -1.95 -6.64 3.75
CA LEU A 38 -3.15 -5.94 3.29
C LEU A 38 -3.03 -4.44 3.62
N ILE A 39 -3.45 -3.59 2.67
CA ILE A 39 -3.65 -2.16 2.93
C ILE A 39 -5.10 -1.82 2.63
N THR A 40 -5.79 -1.28 3.62
CA THR A 40 -7.20 -0.89 3.54
C THR A 40 -7.48 0.39 4.32
N SER A 41 -8.73 0.86 4.28
CA SER A 41 -9.18 2.09 4.94
C SER A 41 -10.66 1.99 5.33
N CYS A 42 -11.20 2.99 6.05
CA CYS A 42 -12.62 3.08 6.35
C CYS A 42 -13.44 3.46 5.12
N TYR A 43 -13.01 4.51 4.41
CA TYR A 43 -13.74 5.14 3.32
C TYR A 43 -12.89 5.27 2.06
N PRO A 44 -13.51 5.50 0.89
CA PRO A 44 -12.78 5.89 -0.31
C PRO A 44 -12.00 7.19 -0.10
N ASN A 45 -10.91 7.34 -0.85
CA ASN A 45 -10.06 8.54 -0.92
C ASN A 45 -9.24 8.87 0.35
N GLU A 46 -9.13 7.99 1.33
CA GLU A 46 -8.26 8.18 2.50
C GLU A 46 -6.75 8.05 2.18
N GLY A 47 -6.41 7.74 0.93
CA GLY A 47 -5.02 7.68 0.46
C GLY A 47 -4.35 6.31 0.59
N LYS A 48 -5.11 5.23 0.85
CA LYS A 48 -4.56 3.87 0.97
C LYS A 48 -3.65 3.46 -0.18
N SER A 49 -4.08 3.68 -1.44
CA SER A 49 -3.31 3.31 -2.64
C SER A 49 -2.02 4.13 -2.80
N ASP A 50 -2.02 5.39 -2.36
CA ASP A 50 -0.83 6.24 -2.36
C ASP A 50 0.18 5.78 -1.31
N ILE A 51 -0.31 5.43 -0.10
CA ILE A 51 0.53 4.84 0.96
C ILE A 51 1.08 3.49 0.51
N ALA A 52 0.23 2.62 -0.08
CA ALA A 52 0.65 1.31 -0.58
C ALA A 52 1.78 1.42 -1.61
N PHE A 53 1.64 2.32 -2.59
CA PHE A 53 2.67 2.54 -3.61
C PHE A 53 3.95 3.13 -3.03
N SER A 54 3.83 4.16 -2.18
CA SER A 54 4.99 4.83 -1.58
C SER A 54 5.79 3.89 -0.70
N LEU A 55 5.11 3.11 0.15
CA LEU A 55 5.73 2.11 1.01
C LEU A 55 6.39 0.99 0.21
N ALA A 56 5.71 0.47 -0.82
CA ALA A 56 6.26 -0.57 -1.69
C ALA A 56 7.53 -0.08 -2.40
N ARG A 57 7.52 1.15 -2.92
CA ARG A 57 8.68 1.77 -3.57
C ARG A 57 9.84 1.99 -2.60
N GLU A 58 9.56 2.48 -1.40
CA GLU A 58 10.59 2.73 -0.39
C GLU A 58 11.27 1.43 0.06
N ILE A 59 10.51 0.37 0.30
CA ILE A 59 11.06 -0.94 0.64
C ILE A 59 11.84 -1.54 -0.54
N ALA A 60 11.35 -1.40 -1.76
CA ALA A 60 12.05 -1.87 -2.96
C ALA A 60 13.40 -1.15 -3.16
N SER A 61 13.47 0.16 -2.88
CA SER A 61 14.71 0.95 -2.96
C SER A 61 15.79 0.49 -1.96
N SER A 62 15.39 -0.20 -0.87
CA SER A 62 16.32 -0.83 0.07
C SER A 62 16.83 -2.21 -0.38
N GLY A 63 16.58 -2.60 -1.64
CA GLY A 63 17.06 -3.86 -2.24
C GLY A 63 16.16 -5.07 -1.99
N LYS A 64 14.96 -4.91 -1.42
CA LYS A 64 13.98 -5.98 -1.23
C LYS A 64 13.15 -6.18 -2.51
N ARG A 65 12.85 -7.44 -2.84
CA ARG A 65 11.92 -7.74 -3.94
C ARG A 65 10.49 -7.53 -3.47
N VAL A 66 9.81 -6.57 -4.06
CA VAL A 66 8.47 -6.14 -3.65
C VAL A 66 7.48 -6.31 -4.78
N LEU A 67 6.31 -6.82 -4.45
CA LEU A 67 5.16 -6.84 -5.33
C LEU A 67 4.07 -5.93 -4.78
N LEU A 68 3.58 -5.01 -5.60
CA LEU A 68 2.35 -4.28 -5.33
C LEU A 68 1.21 -4.92 -6.13
N LEU A 69 0.20 -5.42 -5.41
CA LEU A 69 -0.95 -6.10 -5.98
C LEU A 69 -2.21 -5.25 -5.75
N ASP A 70 -2.81 -4.80 -6.83
CA ASP A 70 -4.08 -4.07 -6.80
C ASP A 70 -5.25 -5.06 -6.80
N ALA A 71 -5.88 -5.23 -5.66
CA ALA A 71 -7.05 -6.06 -5.45
C ALA A 71 -8.37 -5.26 -5.38
N ASP A 72 -8.35 -3.95 -5.71
CA ASP A 72 -9.57 -3.16 -5.90
C ASP A 72 -10.17 -3.44 -7.29
N LEU A 73 -10.81 -4.61 -7.44
CA LEU A 73 -11.45 -5.03 -8.70
C LEU A 73 -12.70 -4.21 -9.05
N ARG A 74 -13.08 -3.24 -8.21
CA ARG A 74 -14.24 -2.37 -8.41
C ARG A 74 -13.86 -1.03 -9.00
N LYS A 75 -12.81 -0.40 -8.44
CA LYS A 75 -12.41 0.97 -8.80
C LYS A 75 -10.90 1.18 -8.65
N SER A 76 -10.12 0.42 -9.43
CA SER A 76 -8.68 0.65 -9.50
C SER A 76 -8.34 2.06 -9.99
N SER A 77 -7.32 2.67 -9.42
CA SER A 77 -6.85 3.99 -9.79
C SER A 77 -5.42 4.02 -10.33
N TYR A 78 -4.66 2.92 -10.25
CA TYR A 78 -3.23 2.92 -10.55
C TYR A 78 -2.88 3.28 -11.98
N VAL A 79 -3.61 2.75 -12.97
CA VAL A 79 -3.33 3.00 -14.39
C VAL A 79 -3.42 4.49 -14.71
N GLY A 80 -4.49 5.16 -14.29
CA GLY A 80 -4.69 6.60 -14.52
C GLY A 80 -3.78 7.45 -13.65
N ARG A 81 -3.66 7.14 -12.36
CA ARG A 81 -2.90 7.92 -11.37
C ARG A 81 -1.41 7.95 -11.69
N TYR A 82 -0.84 6.84 -12.08
CA TYR A 82 0.58 6.72 -12.41
C TYR A 82 0.86 6.76 -13.92
N GLN A 83 -0.11 7.23 -14.72
CA GLN A 83 0.02 7.47 -16.16
C GLN A 83 0.62 6.27 -16.90
N VAL A 84 0.15 5.06 -16.60
CA VAL A 84 0.58 3.85 -17.29
C VAL A 84 0.07 3.87 -18.72
N GLN A 85 0.98 3.99 -19.70
CA GLN A 85 0.62 4.14 -21.13
C GLN A 85 0.34 2.80 -21.81
N ALA A 86 0.76 1.69 -21.23
CA ALA A 86 0.56 0.36 -21.78
C ALA A 86 -0.86 -0.17 -21.49
N LYS A 87 -1.43 -0.91 -22.43
CA LYS A 87 -2.61 -1.73 -22.15
C LYS A 87 -2.20 -2.88 -21.21
N VAL A 88 -2.73 -2.87 -20.00
CA VAL A 88 -2.43 -3.88 -18.98
C VAL A 88 -3.60 -4.85 -18.80
N SER A 89 -3.28 -6.12 -18.62
CA SER A 89 -4.18 -7.14 -18.08
C SER A 89 -4.06 -7.15 -16.55
N GLY A 90 -4.97 -7.79 -15.85
CA GLY A 90 -4.93 -7.75 -14.39
C GLY A 90 -5.57 -8.92 -13.69
N LEU A 91 -5.65 -8.79 -12.38
CA LEU A 91 -6.09 -9.81 -11.44
C LEU A 91 -7.49 -10.35 -11.77
N SER A 92 -8.44 -9.49 -12.14
CA SER A 92 -9.79 -9.90 -12.50
C SER A 92 -9.83 -10.87 -13.68
N GLN A 93 -9.01 -10.63 -14.71
CA GLN A 93 -8.91 -11.50 -15.87
C GLN A 93 -8.22 -12.83 -15.53
N PHE A 94 -7.19 -12.79 -14.70
CA PHE A 94 -6.52 -14.01 -14.23
C PHE A 94 -7.46 -14.89 -13.41
N LEU A 95 -8.15 -14.30 -12.42
CA LEU A 95 -9.09 -15.04 -11.57
C LEU A 95 -10.30 -15.59 -12.34
N SER A 96 -10.67 -14.95 -13.46
CA SER A 96 -11.72 -15.44 -14.37
C SER A 96 -11.19 -16.43 -15.42
N GLY A 97 -9.92 -16.84 -15.37
CA GLY A 97 -9.33 -17.79 -16.31
C GLY A 97 -9.09 -17.26 -17.72
N GLN A 98 -9.17 -15.93 -17.94
CA GLN A 98 -9.00 -15.30 -19.25
C GLN A 98 -7.54 -15.14 -19.67
N ILE A 99 -6.61 -15.07 -18.69
CA ILE A 99 -5.17 -14.95 -18.93
C ILE A 99 -4.38 -15.88 -18.01
N GLY A 100 -3.19 -16.26 -18.45
CA GLY A 100 -2.24 -17.00 -17.63
C GLY A 100 -1.38 -16.09 -16.75
N VAL A 101 -0.62 -16.70 -15.81
CA VAL A 101 0.26 -15.99 -14.88
C VAL A 101 1.37 -15.19 -15.60
N GLY A 102 1.79 -15.62 -16.79
CA GLY A 102 2.79 -14.93 -17.60
C GLY A 102 2.35 -13.55 -18.09
N ASP A 103 1.02 -13.31 -18.19
CA ASP A 103 0.43 -12.04 -18.63
C ASP A 103 -0.08 -11.18 -17.47
N LEU A 104 0.03 -11.67 -16.23
CA LEU A 104 -0.51 -11.02 -15.04
C LEU A 104 0.45 -9.99 -14.44
N MET A 105 1.77 -10.26 -14.52
CA MET A 105 2.79 -9.54 -13.76
C MET A 105 3.59 -8.60 -14.64
N TYR A 106 3.90 -7.43 -14.11
CA TYR A 106 4.65 -6.38 -14.80
C TYR A 106 5.84 -5.90 -13.97
N ALA A 107 7.04 -5.89 -14.60
CA ALA A 107 8.19 -5.19 -14.06
C ALA A 107 8.01 -3.68 -14.26
N THR A 108 8.15 -2.90 -13.20
CA THR A 108 8.06 -1.45 -13.28
C THR A 108 9.42 -0.83 -13.61
N ASN A 109 9.43 0.48 -13.82
CA ASN A 109 10.67 1.27 -13.94
C ASN A 109 11.32 1.58 -12.56
N PHE A 110 10.71 1.18 -11.47
CA PHE A 110 11.29 1.26 -10.14
C PHE A 110 11.99 -0.06 -9.84
N GLU A 111 13.26 0.01 -9.49
CA GLU A 111 14.07 -1.17 -9.22
C GLU A 111 13.45 -2.02 -8.10
N ASN A 112 13.47 -3.36 -8.26
CA ASN A 112 12.91 -4.34 -7.32
C ASN A 112 11.40 -4.22 -7.02
N LEU A 113 10.65 -3.41 -7.77
CA LEU A 113 9.21 -3.25 -7.63
C LEU A 113 8.48 -3.78 -8.86
N ASP A 114 7.73 -4.85 -8.66
CA ASP A 114 6.81 -5.40 -9.66
C ASP A 114 5.35 -5.06 -9.30
N MET A 115 4.46 -5.16 -10.29
CA MET A 115 3.04 -4.84 -10.11
C MET A 115 2.11 -5.86 -10.75
N ILE A 116 1.01 -6.14 -10.04
CA ILE A 116 -0.20 -6.76 -10.58
C ILE A 116 -1.32 -5.72 -10.51
N PHE A 117 -1.90 -5.40 -11.66
CA PHE A 117 -3.05 -4.48 -11.76
C PHE A 117 -4.36 -5.23 -11.49
N ALA A 118 -5.40 -4.50 -11.09
CA ALA A 118 -6.73 -5.07 -10.88
C ALA A 118 -7.34 -5.64 -12.17
N GLY A 119 -7.05 -5.03 -13.32
CA GLY A 119 -7.69 -5.35 -14.60
C GLY A 119 -9.06 -4.68 -14.75
N PRO A 120 -9.86 -5.11 -15.74
CA PRO A 120 -11.20 -4.61 -15.93
C PRO A 120 -12.11 -4.88 -14.72
N SER A 121 -13.04 -3.95 -14.45
CA SER A 121 -14.04 -4.14 -13.39
C SER A 121 -14.94 -5.35 -13.71
N VAL A 122 -15.31 -6.08 -12.66
CA VAL A 122 -16.11 -7.31 -12.75
C VAL A 122 -17.36 -7.22 -11.88
N PRO A 123 -18.44 -7.94 -12.23
CA PRO A 123 -19.70 -7.89 -11.46
C PRO A 123 -19.56 -8.46 -10.03
N ASN A 124 -18.78 -9.53 -9.85
CA ASN A 124 -18.67 -10.28 -8.60
C ASN A 124 -17.23 -10.37 -8.09
N PRO A 125 -16.58 -9.25 -7.69
CA PRO A 125 -15.19 -9.25 -7.20
C PRO A 125 -15.03 -10.12 -5.96
N THR A 126 -15.99 -10.09 -5.06
CA THR A 126 -16.02 -10.83 -3.79
C THR A 126 -15.89 -12.35 -4.02
N ALA A 127 -16.61 -12.91 -4.98
CA ALA A 127 -16.53 -14.33 -5.32
C ALA A 127 -15.14 -14.69 -5.86
N LEU A 128 -14.62 -13.91 -6.83
CA LEU A 128 -13.29 -14.15 -7.41
C LEU A 128 -12.17 -14.12 -6.37
N LEU A 129 -12.19 -13.13 -5.48
CA LEU A 129 -11.19 -12.99 -4.40
C LEU A 129 -11.32 -14.09 -3.33
N GLY A 130 -12.53 -14.61 -3.13
CA GLY A 130 -12.83 -15.68 -2.19
C GLY A 130 -12.36 -17.06 -2.65
N GLU A 131 -12.30 -17.29 -3.94
CA GLU A 131 -11.93 -18.58 -4.54
C GLU A 131 -10.49 -19.01 -4.24
N GLY A 132 -10.24 -20.33 -4.32
CA GLY A 132 -8.94 -20.92 -4.01
C GLY A 132 -7.78 -20.45 -4.90
N LEU A 133 -8.09 -19.99 -6.14
CA LEU A 133 -7.09 -19.54 -7.10
C LEU A 133 -6.30 -18.31 -6.60
N PHE A 134 -6.96 -17.34 -5.96
CA PHE A 134 -6.30 -16.19 -5.36
C PHE A 134 -5.35 -16.60 -4.22
N GLY A 135 -5.78 -17.52 -3.35
CA GLY A 135 -4.92 -18.06 -2.29
C GLY A 135 -3.70 -18.82 -2.84
N THR A 136 -3.90 -19.62 -3.91
CA THR A 136 -2.82 -20.33 -4.60
C THR A 136 -1.83 -19.37 -5.24
N LEU A 137 -2.31 -18.30 -5.86
CA LEU A 137 -1.46 -17.24 -6.41
C LEU A 137 -0.59 -16.61 -5.31
N LEU A 138 -1.18 -16.16 -4.21
CA LEU A 138 -0.44 -15.56 -3.11
C LEU A 138 0.60 -16.50 -2.51
N LYS A 139 0.25 -17.78 -2.33
CA LYS A 139 1.20 -18.79 -1.84
C LYS A 139 2.43 -18.89 -2.73
N LYS A 140 2.26 -18.91 -4.05
CA LYS A 140 3.38 -18.92 -5.00
C LYS A 140 4.17 -17.62 -5.00
N LEU A 141 3.50 -16.47 -4.95
CA LEU A 141 4.18 -15.17 -4.95
C LEU A 141 5.09 -14.97 -3.73
N ARG A 142 4.76 -15.57 -2.58
CA ARG A 142 5.60 -15.55 -1.36
C ARG A 142 6.97 -16.23 -1.54
N GLU A 143 7.13 -17.10 -2.52
CA GLU A 143 8.41 -17.76 -2.82
C GLU A 143 9.37 -16.81 -3.54
N TYR A 144 8.86 -15.80 -4.25
CA TYR A 144 9.64 -14.90 -5.10
C TYR A 144 9.84 -13.50 -4.52
N TYR A 145 8.94 -13.05 -3.64
CA TYR A 145 8.96 -11.71 -3.07
C TYR A 145 9.24 -11.71 -1.58
N ASP A 146 9.97 -10.69 -1.14
CA ASP A 146 10.19 -10.43 0.28
C ASP A 146 8.95 -9.80 0.91
N TYR A 147 8.27 -8.90 0.15
CA TYR A 147 7.00 -8.28 0.53
C TYR A 147 6.01 -8.26 -0.62
N ILE A 148 4.73 -8.47 -0.28
CA ILE A 148 3.59 -8.35 -1.18
C ILE A 148 2.60 -7.39 -0.52
N PHE A 149 2.51 -6.16 -1.03
CA PHE A 149 1.50 -5.21 -0.58
C PHE A 149 0.24 -5.36 -1.41
N ILE A 150 -0.90 -5.56 -0.75
CA ILE A 150 -2.19 -5.83 -1.38
C ILE A 150 -3.11 -4.65 -1.09
N ASP A 151 -3.29 -3.78 -2.07
CA ASP A 151 -4.23 -2.64 -1.99
C ASP A 151 -5.65 -3.14 -2.26
N THR A 152 -6.57 -2.83 -1.35
CA THR A 152 -7.96 -3.32 -1.39
C THR A 152 -8.95 -2.16 -1.31
N PRO A 153 -10.22 -2.39 -1.68
CA PRO A 153 -11.28 -1.42 -1.39
C PRO A 153 -11.39 -1.13 0.11
N PRO A 154 -12.01 0.01 0.48
CA PRO A 154 -12.25 0.34 1.89
C PRO A 154 -13.11 -0.71 2.58
N VAL A 155 -12.63 -1.28 3.70
CA VAL A 155 -13.35 -2.32 4.46
C VAL A 155 -14.62 -1.78 5.12
N GLY A 156 -14.67 -0.51 5.46
CA GLY A 156 -15.87 0.11 6.02
C GLY A 156 -17.06 0.16 5.05
N SER A 157 -16.81 0.00 3.76
CA SER A 157 -17.84 0.02 2.71
C SER A 157 -18.06 -1.32 2.03
N LEU A 158 -17.04 -2.19 1.97
CA LEU A 158 -17.02 -3.41 1.17
C LEU A 158 -16.35 -4.57 1.90
N ILE A 159 -16.91 -5.77 1.77
CA ILE A 159 -16.40 -6.99 2.43
C ILE A 159 -15.11 -7.52 1.77
N ASP A 160 -14.79 -7.08 0.57
CA ASP A 160 -13.68 -7.60 -0.25
C ASP A 160 -12.34 -7.60 0.52
N ALA A 161 -12.05 -6.50 1.23
CA ALA A 161 -10.84 -6.40 2.05
C ALA A 161 -10.77 -7.47 3.15
N ALA A 162 -11.88 -7.81 3.80
CA ALA A 162 -11.92 -8.84 4.82
C ALA A 162 -11.71 -10.25 4.24
N ILE A 163 -12.17 -10.50 3.01
CA ILE A 163 -11.93 -11.76 2.31
C ILE A 163 -10.46 -11.91 1.92
N VAL A 164 -9.86 -10.87 1.39
CA VAL A 164 -8.42 -10.84 1.07
C VAL A 164 -7.59 -10.99 2.33
N ALA A 165 -7.99 -10.35 3.43
CA ALA A 165 -7.31 -10.37 4.72
C ALA A 165 -7.06 -11.79 5.27
N GLN A 166 -8.01 -12.73 5.04
CA GLN A 166 -7.86 -14.13 5.44
C GLN A 166 -6.63 -14.83 4.84
N LYS A 167 -6.06 -14.27 3.79
CA LYS A 167 -4.91 -14.83 3.07
C LYS A 167 -3.62 -14.02 3.31
N CYS A 168 -3.70 -13.00 4.17
CA CYS A 168 -2.60 -12.08 4.49
C CYS A 168 -1.99 -12.38 5.86
N ASP A 169 -0.75 -11.95 6.08
CA ASP A 169 -0.03 -12.12 7.35
C ASP A 169 -0.36 -10.99 8.32
N GLY A 170 -0.86 -9.88 7.81
CA GLY A 170 -1.31 -8.75 8.59
C GLY A 170 -1.86 -7.62 7.72
N ALA A 171 -2.43 -6.62 8.37
CA ALA A 171 -3.06 -5.48 7.71
C ALA A 171 -2.53 -4.15 8.25
N ILE A 172 -2.32 -3.20 7.35
CA ILE A 172 -2.10 -1.78 7.64
C ILE A 172 -3.41 -1.04 7.37
N PHE A 173 -3.84 -0.27 8.35
CA PHE A 173 -5.10 0.45 8.30
C PHE A 173 -4.84 1.94 8.09
N VAL A 174 -5.29 2.49 6.95
CA VAL A 174 -5.12 3.90 6.62
C VAL A 174 -6.36 4.68 7.00
N VAL A 175 -6.18 5.78 7.73
CA VAL A 175 -7.26 6.66 8.20
C VAL A 175 -6.92 8.11 7.83
N GLU A 176 -7.88 8.82 7.26
CA GLU A 176 -7.74 10.26 7.02
C GLU A 176 -7.96 11.03 8.33
N SER A 177 -7.02 11.92 8.65
CA SER A 177 -7.09 12.78 9.83
C SER A 177 -8.36 13.64 9.82
N GLU A 178 -9.01 13.75 10.97
CA GLU A 178 -10.24 14.53 11.20
C GLU A 178 -11.47 14.12 10.37
N ALA A 179 -11.35 13.12 9.46
CA ALA A 179 -12.44 12.69 8.58
C ALA A 179 -13.21 11.47 9.11
N VAL A 180 -12.59 10.68 10.00
CA VAL A 180 -13.16 9.41 10.47
C VAL A 180 -13.29 9.41 11.99
N SER A 181 -14.49 9.13 12.49
CA SER A 181 -14.67 8.96 13.93
C SER A 181 -14.04 7.66 14.45
N TYR A 182 -13.54 7.70 15.68
CA TYR A 182 -12.98 6.52 16.35
C TYR A 182 -13.92 5.30 16.30
N LYS A 183 -15.23 5.52 16.49
CA LYS A 183 -16.22 4.43 16.45
C LYS A 183 -16.30 3.73 15.09
N VAL A 184 -16.16 4.49 14.00
CA VAL A 184 -16.15 3.94 12.63
C VAL A 184 -14.83 3.21 12.36
N ALA A 185 -13.70 3.83 12.70
CA ALA A 185 -12.39 3.20 12.56
C ALA A 185 -12.32 1.88 13.35
N LYS A 186 -12.79 1.86 14.60
CA LYS A 186 -12.83 0.65 15.43
C LYS A 186 -13.65 -0.47 14.80
N LYS A 187 -14.85 -0.15 14.27
CA LYS A 187 -15.68 -1.16 13.58
C LYS A 187 -15.00 -1.74 12.34
N ALA A 188 -14.29 -0.92 11.58
CA ALA A 188 -13.59 -1.35 10.38
C ALA A 188 -12.38 -2.24 10.73
N VAL A 189 -11.63 -1.88 11.78
CA VAL A 189 -10.55 -2.71 12.34
C VAL A 189 -11.11 -4.06 12.84
N ASP A 190 -12.17 -4.05 13.64
CA ASP A 190 -12.82 -5.27 14.15
C ASP A 190 -13.25 -6.21 13.02
N GLN A 191 -13.62 -5.67 11.85
CA GLN A 191 -14.00 -6.48 10.69
C GLN A 191 -12.80 -7.23 10.07
N ILE A 192 -11.63 -6.59 10.03
CA ILE A 192 -10.38 -7.24 9.60
C ILE A 192 -9.94 -8.28 10.62
N GLU A 193 -9.96 -7.96 11.91
CA GLU A 193 -9.59 -8.90 12.99
C GLU A 193 -10.48 -10.14 13.00
N LYS A 194 -11.79 -9.99 12.77
CA LYS A 194 -12.75 -11.12 12.63
C LYS A 194 -12.43 -12.04 11.45
N SER A 195 -11.71 -11.57 10.43
CA SER A 195 -11.23 -12.42 9.34
C SER A 195 -10.04 -13.32 9.74
N GLY A 196 -9.49 -13.14 10.94
CA GLY A 196 -8.29 -13.82 11.44
C GLY A 196 -6.98 -13.08 11.08
N CYS A 197 -7.05 -11.94 10.40
CA CYS A 197 -5.88 -11.15 10.04
C CYS A 197 -5.53 -10.16 11.17
N ARG A 198 -4.28 -10.18 11.62
CA ARG A 198 -3.82 -9.24 12.65
C ARG A 198 -3.62 -7.84 12.08
N ILE A 199 -3.90 -6.81 12.87
CA ILE A 199 -3.54 -5.43 12.52
C ILE A 199 -2.06 -5.21 12.89
N LEU A 200 -1.25 -4.82 11.90
CA LEU A 200 0.17 -4.48 12.09
C LEU A 200 0.32 -3.04 12.63
N GLY A 201 -0.59 -2.16 12.22
CA GLY A 201 -0.59 -0.78 12.64
C GLY A 201 -1.58 0.09 11.87
N GLY A 202 -1.71 1.34 12.30
CA GLY A 202 -2.48 2.37 11.64
C GLY A 202 -1.61 3.47 11.06
N VAL A 203 -2.03 4.03 9.93
CA VAL A 203 -1.42 5.20 9.30
C VAL A 203 -2.45 6.34 9.33
N LEU A 204 -2.16 7.38 10.09
CA LEU A 204 -2.92 8.63 10.03
C LEU A 204 -2.42 9.45 8.84
N ASN A 205 -3.27 9.58 7.83
CA ASN A 205 -2.94 10.26 6.58
C ASN A 205 -3.60 11.64 6.48
N LYS A 206 -3.07 12.50 5.62
CA LYS A 206 -3.57 13.86 5.36
C LYS A 206 -3.62 14.75 6.60
N VAL A 207 -2.69 14.56 7.53
CA VAL A 207 -2.57 15.42 8.71
C VAL A 207 -2.21 16.85 8.29
N ASP A 208 -2.99 17.82 8.75
CA ASP A 208 -2.64 19.25 8.56
C ASP A 208 -1.56 19.66 9.57
N MET A 209 -0.31 19.60 9.11
CA MET A 209 0.86 19.92 9.93
C MET A 209 0.87 21.35 10.50
N LYS A 210 0.02 22.25 9.97
CA LYS A 210 -0.09 23.63 10.47
C LYS A 210 -1.04 23.77 11.64
N LYS A 211 -2.05 22.89 11.72
CA LYS A 211 -3.08 22.92 12.77
C LYS A 211 -2.72 22.04 13.97
N ASP A 212 -1.95 21.00 13.76
CA ASP A 212 -1.62 20.05 14.81
C ASP A 212 -0.48 20.59 15.69
N LYS A 213 -0.81 20.99 16.92
CA LYS A 213 0.15 21.51 17.91
C LYS A 213 1.26 20.49 18.26
N TYR A 214 0.98 19.22 18.20
CA TYR A 214 1.96 18.17 18.46
C TYR A 214 3.02 18.12 17.35
N TYR A 215 2.57 18.19 16.10
CA TYR A 215 3.47 18.21 14.94
C TYR A 215 4.15 19.56 14.71
N SER A 216 3.54 20.69 15.08
CA SER A 216 4.20 21.99 15.02
C SER A 216 5.43 22.06 15.95
N HIS A 217 5.32 21.50 17.17
CA HIS A 217 6.45 21.39 18.10
C HIS A 217 7.54 20.41 17.60
N TYR A 218 7.15 19.35 16.91
CA TYR A 218 8.08 18.42 16.26
C TYR A 218 8.81 19.10 15.10
N LYS A 219 8.09 19.86 14.28
CA LYS A 219 8.63 20.63 13.16
C LYS A 219 9.70 21.61 13.60
N ASP A 220 9.41 22.40 14.64
CA ASP A 220 10.37 23.43 15.14
C ASP A 220 11.64 22.80 15.73
N ARG A 221 11.53 21.65 16.41
CA ARG A 221 12.69 20.91 16.91
C ARG A 221 13.53 20.26 15.81
N TYR A 222 12.88 19.68 14.80
CA TYR A 222 13.59 19.07 13.68
C TYR A 222 14.26 20.11 12.79
N HIS A 223 13.58 21.21 12.45
CA HIS A 223 14.16 22.31 11.67
C HIS A 223 15.42 22.86 12.35
N THR A 224 15.34 23.15 13.63
CA THR A 224 16.48 23.65 14.43
C THR A 224 17.64 22.62 14.51
N TYR A 225 17.33 21.32 14.48
CA TYR A 225 18.36 20.27 14.52
C TYR A 225 19.08 20.14 13.18
N TYR A 226 18.37 20.17 12.07
CA TYR A 226 18.97 20.02 10.73
C TYR A 226 19.64 21.29 10.24
N GLU A 227 19.11 22.48 10.50
CA GLU A 227 19.83 23.74 10.26
C GLU A 227 21.19 23.80 10.99
N LYS A 228 21.24 23.22 12.19
CA LYS A 228 22.53 23.12 12.94
C LYS A 228 23.49 22.09 12.29
N ILE A 229 23.01 21.10 11.60
CA ILE A 229 23.86 20.11 10.91
C ILE A 229 24.37 20.69 9.59
N GLU A 230 23.50 21.34 8.78
CA GLU A 230 23.89 22.00 7.53
C GLU A 230 24.91 23.11 7.77
N ASN A 231 24.67 23.98 8.72
CA ASN A 231 25.65 25.04 9.10
C ASN A 231 26.99 24.49 9.61
N ARG A 232 27.03 23.29 10.20
CA ARG A 232 28.28 22.64 10.62
C ARG A 232 29.04 21.97 9.48
N GLN A 233 28.42 21.70 8.36
CA GLN A 233 29.08 21.19 7.15
C GLN A 233 29.67 22.31 6.32
N GLU A 234 29.01 23.48 6.24
CA GLU A 234 29.53 24.67 5.57
C GLU A 234 30.73 25.29 6.31
N ASP A 235 30.83 25.17 7.64
CA ASP A 235 31.97 25.62 8.43
C ASP A 235 33.22 24.70 8.34
N ARG A 236 33.13 23.61 7.55
CA ARG A 236 34.24 22.63 7.40
C ARG A 236 34.81 22.54 5.99
N GLU A 237 34.28 23.31 5.05
CA GLU A 237 34.87 23.58 3.72
C GLU A 237 35.55 24.94 3.66
#